data_554c84d42130227c6f37d9385ffd7870
#
_entry.id   554c84d42130227c6f37d9385ffd7870
#
_cell.length_a   1.000
_cell.length_b   1.000
_cell.length_c   1.000
_cell.angle_alpha   90.00
_cell.angle_beta   90.00
_cell.angle_gamma   90.00
#
_symmetry.space_group_name_H-M   'P 1'
#
loop_
_entity.id
_entity.type
_entity.pdbx_description
1 polymer ?
#
loop_
_entity_poly.entity_id
_entity_poly.type
_entity_poly.pdbx_seq_one_letter_code
_entity_poly.pdbx_strand_id
1 'polypeptide(L)'
;MKEISFSDVYEKNKYVARIKRWLDGDTVELSVDLGMRVSGDAKLRLARIDAPEVKKYSGVTNEEKRRGLALKKLLGEKIPTDSEVIVSVTKKGKYGRYLVEIWFEGSDEILYNLNDWLLNQGLVEGAQY
;
A
#
# COMPACT_ATOMS: atom_id res chain seq x y z
N MET A 1 -23.55 7.46 -33.92
CA MET A 1 -22.82 7.88 -32.71
C MET A 1 -22.79 6.72 -31.72
N LYS A 2 -21.64 6.43 -31.19
CA LYS A 2 -21.49 5.34 -30.21
C LYS A 2 -22.06 5.78 -28.87
N GLU A 3 -22.90 4.95 -28.29
CA GLU A 3 -23.38 5.19 -26.93
C GLU A 3 -22.27 4.88 -25.93
N ILE A 4 -22.09 5.77 -24.96
CA ILE A 4 -21.11 5.62 -23.89
C ILE A 4 -21.86 5.40 -22.59
N SER A 5 -21.61 4.28 -21.94
CA SER A 5 -22.24 3.98 -20.66
C SER A 5 -21.48 4.63 -19.51
N PHE A 6 -22.11 4.70 -18.35
CA PHE A 6 -21.48 5.22 -17.14
C PHE A 6 -20.18 4.47 -16.84
N SER A 7 -20.18 3.14 -16.99
CA SER A 7 -19.00 2.31 -16.71
C SER A 7 -17.84 2.55 -17.66
N ASP A 8 -18.11 3.04 -18.90
CA ASP A 8 -17.05 3.33 -19.86
C ASP A 8 -16.26 4.59 -19.49
N VAL A 9 -16.86 5.49 -18.74
CA VAL A 9 -16.24 6.77 -18.38
C VAL A 9 -15.71 6.75 -16.94
N TYR A 10 -16.34 5.99 -16.07
CA TYR A 10 -16.04 6.01 -14.63
C TYR A 10 -14.90 5.07 -14.29
N GLU A 11 -13.78 5.63 -13.81
CA GLU A 11 -12.70 4.89 -13.17
C GLU A 11 -12.81 5.07 -11.67
N LYS A 12 -13.12 3.98 -10.97
CA LYS A 12 -13.30 4.02 -9.53
C LYS A 12 -12.14 3.35 -8.80
N ASN A 13 -11.97 3.73 -7.54
CA ASN A 13 -11.07 3.07 -6.59
C ASN A 13 -9.59 3.20 -6.92
N LYS A 14 -9.21 4.12 -7.81
CA LYS A 14 -7.82 4.44 -8.12
C LYS A 14 -7.54 5.89 -7.78
N TYR A 15 -6.44 6.11 -7.06
CA TYR A 15 -6.09 7.44 -6.55
C TYR A 15 -4.59 7.66 -6.62
N VAL A 16 -4.18 8.89 -6.91
CA VAL A 16 -2.81 9.32 -6.68
C VAL A 16 -2.68 9.64 -5.19
N ALA A 17 -1.58 9.25 -4.60
CA ALA A 17 -1.34 9.47 -3.18
C ALA A 17 0.14 9.75 -2.92
N ARG A 18 0.44 10.33 -1.76
CA ARG A 18 1.80 10.54 -1.30
C ARG A 18 2.02 9.81 0.01
N ILE A 19 3.15 9.15 0.13
CA ILE A 19 3.51 8.42 1.34
C ILE A 19 3.72 9.42 2.48
N LYS A 20 3.05 9.21 3.60
CA LYS A 20 3.33 9.94 4.83
C LYS A 20 4.29 9.14 5.69
N ARG A 21 3.97 7.88 5.98
CA ARG A 21 4.85 7.00 6.76
C ARG A 21 4.44 5.56 6.59
N TRP A 22 5.40 4.68 6.69
CA TRP A 22 5.19 3.25 6.80
C TRP A 22 5.01 2.89 8.27
N LEU A 23 3.94 2.17 8.59
CA LEU A 23 3.66 1.72 9.96
C LEU A 23 4.21 0.31 10.19
N ASP A 24 3.91 -0.57 9.24
CA ASP A 24 4.45 -1.93 9.12
C ASP A 24 4.73 -2.17 7.63
N GLY A 25 5.30 -3.32 7.30
CA GLY A 25 5.53 -3.68 5.91
C GLY A 25 4.24 -3.93 5.11
N ASP A 26 3.09 -3.98 5.77
CA ASP A 26 1.78 -4.16 5.14
C ASP A 26 0.79 -3.04 5.45
N THR A 27 1.22 -2.01 6.16
CA THR A 27 0.35 -0.90 6.56
C THR A 27 1.06 0.43 6.35
N VAL A 28 0.40 1.34 5.65
CA VAL A 28 0.98 2.64 5.28
C VAL A 28 -0.04 3.75 5.49
N GLU A 29 0.44 4.90 5.96
CA GLU A 29 -0.36 6.12 6.02
C GLU A 29 0.00 7.00 4.82
N LEU A 30 -1.03 7.43 4.09
CA LEU A 30 -0.86 8.24 2.89
C LEU A 30 -1.77 9.46 2.94
N SER A 31 -1.35 10.49 2.21
CA SER A 31 -2.24 11.60 1.84
C SER A 31 -2.79 11.27 0.45
N VAL A 32 -4.09 11.05 0.36
CA VAL A 32 -4.76 10.63 -0.88
C VAL A 32 -5.35 11.85 -1.56
N ASP A 33 -5.04 12.01 -2.84
CA ASP A 33 -5.59 13.08 -3.67
C ASP A 33 -6.98 12.68 -4.14
N LEU A 34 -7.99 13.43 -3.70
CA LEU A 34 -9.38 13.18 -4.05
C LEU A 34 -9.86 14.08 -5.20
N GLY A 35 -8.94 14.85 -5.77
CA GLY A 35 -9.27 15.80 -6.83
C GLY A 35 -9.76 17.13 -6.29
N MET A 36 -9.86 18.13 -7.16
CA MET A 36 -10.37 19.47 -6.84
C MET A 36 -9.71 20.12 -5.61
N ARG A 37 -8.41 19.85 -5.41
CA ARG A 37 -7.61 20.33 -4.27
C ARG A 37 -8.10 19.79 -2.92
N VAL A 38 -8.79 18.67 -2.95
CA VAL A 38 -9.21 17.97 -1.73
C VAL A 38 -8.31 16.75 -1.54
N SER A 39 -7.76 16.61 -0.35
CA SER A 39 -6.99 15.44 0.00
C SER A 39 -7.41 14.93 1.37
N GLY A 40 -7.13 13.67 1.65
CA GLY A 40 -7.44 13.08 2.95
C GLY A 40 -6.35 12.10 3.35
N ASP A 41 -6.07 12.02 4.64
CA ASP A 41 -5.13 11.07 5.18
C ASP A 41 -5.83 9.74 5.43
N ALA A 42 -5.19 8.65 5.03
CA ALA A 42 -5.74 7.32 5.22
C ALA A 42 -4.65 6.33 5.62
N LYS A 43 -5.00 5.43 6.53
CA LYS A 43 -4.16 4.27 6.84
C LYS A 43 -4.71 3.10 6.05
N LEU A 44 -3.89 2.57 5.16
CA LEU A 44 -4.30 1.53 4.23
C LEU A 44 -3.45 0.28 4.44
N ARG A 45 -4.06 -0.88 4.25
CA ARG A 45 -3.38 -2.16 4.36
C ARG A 45 -3.12 -2.72 2.96
N LEU A 46 -1.91 -3.24 2.74
CA LEU A 46 -1.59 -3.88 1.48
C LEU A 46 -2.35 -5.19 1.34
N ALA A 47 -3.01 -5.36 0.19
CA ALA A 47 -3.77 -6.57 -0.12
C ALA A 47 -2.83 -7.75 -0.40
N ARG A 48 -3.31 -8.96 -0.16
CA ARG A 48 -2.66 -10.23 -0.51
C ARG A 48 -1.40 -10.57 0.27
N ILE A 49 -0.98 -9.73 1.21
CA ILE A 49 0.27 -9.95 1.95
C ILE A 49 0.05 -9.84 3.44
N ASP A 50 0.98 -10.42 4.18
CA ASP A 50 1.07 -10.31 5.63
C ASP A 50 2.55 -10.11 5.98
N ALA A 51 2.87 -8.98 6.60
CA ALA A 51 4.25 -8.61 6.91
C ALA A 51 4.57 -8.90 8.38
N PRO A 52 5.88 -9.09 8.71
CA PRO A 52 6.29 -9.21 10.12
C PRO A 52 5.90 -7.97 10.92
N GLU A 53 5.41 -8.20 12.13
CA GLU A 53 4.96 -7.12 13.00
C GLU A 53 6.12 -6.29 13.54
N VAL A 54 5.92 -4.99 13.62
CA VAL A 54 6.90 -4.04 14.17
C VAL A 54 6.75 -3.92 15.69
N LYS A 55 5.52 -3.85 16.17
CA LYS A 55 5.26 -3.73 17.61
C LYS A 55 5.31 -5.08 18.28
N LYS A 56 6.04 -5.15 19.41
CA LYS A 56 6.07 -6.37 20.20
C LYS A 56 4.85 -6.43 21.14
N TYR A 57 4.07 -7.48 20.98
CA TYR A 57 2.96 -7.81 21.88
C TYR A 57 2.87 -9.33 22.01
N SER A 58 1.91 -9.83 22.76
CA SER A 58 1.74 -11.27 22.97
C SER A 58 1.70 -12.03 21.64
N GLY A 59 2.57 -13.01 21.46
CA GLY A 59 2.67 -13.80 20.24
C GLY A 59 3.65 -13.30 19.21
N VAL A 60 4.28 -12.13 19.42
CA VAL A 60 5.30 -11.61 18.53
C VAL A 60 6.68 -11.83 19.12
N THR A 61 7.56 -12.52 18.39
CA THR A 61 8.93 -12.80 18.84
C THR A 61 9.85 -11.60 18.60
N ASN A 62 11.00 -11.59 19.27
CA ASN A 62 12.02 -10.56 19.05
C ASN A 62 12.56 -10.61 17.62
N GLU A 63 12.70 -11.81 17.05
CA GLU A 63 13.15 -12.00 15.67
C GLU A 63 12.14 -11.44 14.68
N GLU A 64 10.84 -11.72 14.90
CA GLU A 64 9.78 -11.21 14.06
C GLU A 64 9.74 -9.69 14.09
N LYS A 65 9.88 -9.09 15.28
CA LYS A 65 9.94 -7.64 15.42
C LYS A 65 11.15 -7.08 14.65
N ARG A 66 12.29 -7.74 14.72
CA ARG A 66 13.51 -7.31 14.00
C ARG A 66 13.29 -7.34 12.50
N ARG A 67 12.67 -8.40 11.98
CA ARG A 67 12.33 -8.51 10.55
C ARG A 67 11.34 -7.44 10.15
N GLY A 68 10.35 -7.15 10.99
CA GLY A 68 9.37 -6.09 10.74
C GLY A 68 10.03 -4.72 10.65
N LEU A 69 10.94 -4.40 11.55
CA LEU A 69 11.66 -3.13 11.54
C LEU A 69 12.57 -3.02 10.32
N ALA A 70 13.24 -4.11 9.94
CA ALA A 70 14.09 -4.13 8.75
C ALA A 70 13.27 -3.88 7.47
N LEU A 71 12.11 -4.50 7.34
CA LEU A 71 11.24 -4.31 6.20
C LEU A 71 10.69 -2.89 6.15
N LYS A 72 10.28 -2.35 7.29
CA LYS A 72 9.81 -0.97 7.38
C LYS A 72 10.89 0.01 6.94
N LYS A 73 12.13 -0.22 7.36
CA LYS A 73 13.26 0.61 6.96
C LYS A 73 13.51 0.51 5.46
N LEU A 74 13.47 -0.70 4.91
CA LEU A 74 13.64 -0.93 3.48
C LEU A 74 12.59 -0.17 2.67
N LEU A 75 11.33 -0.24 3.07
CA LEU A 75 10.25 0.47 2.39
C LEU A 75 10.41 1.99 2.50
N GLY A 76 10.85 2.48 3.65
CA GLY A 76 11.12 3.90 3.84
C GLY A 76 12.26 4.42 2.97
N GLU A 77 13.22 3.56 2.62
CA GLU A 77 14.30 3.91 1.71
C GLU A 77 13.88 3.78 0.25
N LYS A 78 13.12 2.74 -0.08
CA LYS A 78 12.68 2.45 -1.44
C LYS A 78 11.57 3.41 -1.90
N ILE A 79 10.62 3.67 -1.03
CA ILE A 79 9.48 4.55 -1.31
C ILE A 79 9.37 5.53 -0.14
N PRO A 80 10.22 6.57 -0.14
CA PRO A 80 10.31 7.47 1.02
C PRO A 80 9.09 8.38 1.17
N THR A 81 9.05 9.08 2.30
CA THR A 81 8.03 10.10 2.59
C THR A 81 7.94 11.08 1.43
N ASP A 82 6.72 11.46 1.10
CA ASP A 82 6.34 12.34 -0.01
C ASP A 82 6.48 11.74 -1.41
N SER A 83 6.90 10.48 -1.53
CA SER A 83 6.87 9.79 -2.83
C SER A 83 5.43 9.69 -3.32
N GLU A 84 5.25 9.95 -4.62
CA GLU A 84 3.97 9.81 -5.28
C GLU A 84 3.76 8.37 -5.72
N VAL A 85 2.61 7.81 -5.41
CA VAL A 85 2.24 6.45 -5.78
C VAL A 85 0.80 6.44 -6.29
N ILE A 86 0.41 5.33 -6.91
CA ILE A 86 -0.98 5.09 -7.28
C ILE A 86 -1.50 3.99 -6.38
N VAL A 87 -2.65 4.22 -5.76
CA VAL A 87 -3.32 3.19 -4.94
C VAL A 87 -4.60 2.74 -5.64
N SER A 88 -4.79 1.43 -5.66
CA SER A 88 -6.01 0.81 -6.17
C SER A 88 -6.70 0.10 -5.00
N VAL A 89 -7.88 0.55 -4.64
CA VAL A 89 -8.63 0.00 -3.52
C VAL A 89 -9.34 -1.27 -3.99
N THR A 90 -9.04 -2.40 -3.36
CA THR A 90 -9.62 -3.69 -3.76
C THR A 90 -10.88 -4.02 -2.96
N LYS A 91 -10.83 -3.87 -1.64
CA LYS A 91 -12.01 -4.06 -0.80
C LYS A 91 -11.77 -3.47 0.58
N LYS A 92 -12.84 -3.32 1.36
CA LYS A 92 -12.72 -2.94 2.77
C LYS A 92 -12.36 -4.18 3.58
N GLY A 93 -11.24 -4.11 4.29
CA GLY A 93 -10.77 -5.18 5.14
C GLY A 93 -11.42 -5.14 6.53
N LYS A 94 -10.99 -6.07 7.39
CA LYS A 94 -11.40 -6.09 8.79
C LYS A 94 -10.92 -4.82 9.50
N TYR A 95 -11.58 -4.44 10.56
CA TYR A 95 -11.24 -3.26 11.39
C TYR A 95 -11.32 -1.94 10.64
N GLY A 96 -12.10 -1.88 9.55
CA GLY A 96 -12.38 -0.64 8.84
C GLY A 96 -11.26 -0.13 7.93
N ARG A 97 -10.15 -0.86 7.82
CA ARG A 97 -9.07 -0.48 6.89
C ARG A 97 -9.35 -1.04 5.50
N TYR A 98 -9.07 -0.23 4.49
CA TYR A 98 -9.18 -0.70 3.11
C TYR A 98 -7.95 -1.48 2.70
N LEU A 99 -8.15 -2.49 1.86
CA LEU A 99 -7.08 -3.27 1.26
C LEU A 99 -6.76 -2.67 -0.10
N VAL A 100 -5.46 -2.44 -0.35
CA VAL A 100 -5.03 -1.75 -1.56
C VAL A 100 -3.87 -2.46 -2.24
N GLU A 101 -3.78 -2.24 -3.56
CA GLU A 101 -2.58 -2.49 -4.35
C GLU A 101 -1.88 -1.14 -4.54
N ILE A 102 -0.58 -1.10 -4.38
CA ILE A 102 0.20 0.12 -4.56
C ILE A 102 1.12 -0.03 -5.75
N TRP A 103 1.13 0.99 -6.61
CA TRP A 103 2.00 1.07 -7.77
C TRP A 103 3.00 2.20 -7.55
N PHE A 104 4.27 1.90 -7.71
CA PHE A 104 5.35 2.89 -7.56
C PHE A 104 6.18 2.95 -8.83
N GLU A 105 6.80 4.10 -9.07
CA GLU A 105 7.64 4.30 -10.24
C GLU A 105 9.07 3.93 -9.89
N GLY A 106 9.66 3.04 -10.70
CA GLY A 106 11.05 2.67 -10.56
C GLY A 106 11.99 3.69 -11.21
N SER A 107 13.30 3.47 -11.08
CA SER A 107 14.32 4.33 -11.68
C SER A 107 14.26 4.37 -13.22
N ASP A 108 13.62 3.37 -13.81
CA ASP A 108 13.40 3.25 -15.26
C ASP A 108 12.09 3.91 -15.72
N GLU A 109 11.41 4.65 -14.83
CA GLU A 109 10.13 5.31 -15.09
C GLU A 109 8.98 4.36 -15.39
N ILE A 110 9.16 3.06 -15.07
CA ILE A 110 8.11 2.05 -15.20
C ILE A 110 7.39 1.88 -13.86
N LEU A 111 6.07 1.71 -13.91
CA LEU A 111 5.27 1.43 -12.71
C LEU A 111 5.35 -0.04 -12.34
N TYR A 112 5.66 -0.31 -11.08
CA TYR A 112 5.72 -1.65 -10.53
C TYR A 112 4.69 -1.80 -9.41
N ASN A 113 4.08 -2.98 -9.32
CA ASN A 113 3.18 -3.31 -8.23
C ASN A 113 4.00 -3.67 -6.99
N LEU A 114 3.86 -2.90 -5.92
CA LEU A 114 4.59 -3.12 -4.68
C LEU A 114 4.22 -4.43 -4.01
N ASN A 115 2.93 -4.78 -4.01
CA ASN A 115 2.47 -6.02 -3.39
C ASN A 115 3.14 -7.23 -4.04
N ASP A 116 3.19 -7.26 -5.38
CA ASP A 116 3.87 -8.32 -6.12
C ASP A 116 5.37 -8.32 -5.86
N TRP A 117 5.98 -7.13 -5.82
CA TRP A 117 7.41 -7.01 -5.56
C TRP A 117 7.79 -7.60 -4.20
N LEU A 118 7.02 -7.28 -3.16
CA LEU A 118 7.26 -7.82 -1.82
C LEU A 118 7.12 -9.34 -1.77
N LEU A 119 6.11 -9.89 -2.44
CA LEU A 119 5.92 -11.34 -2.50
C LEU A 119 7.06 -12.03 -3.26
N ASN A 120 7.48 -11.46 -4.37
CA ASN A 120 8.55 -12.02 -5.20
C ASN A 120 9.91 -11.99 -4.50
N GLN A 121 10.13 -11.01 -3.65
CA GLN A 121 11.37 -10.92 -2.86
C GLN A 121 11.37 -11.84 -1.63
N GLY A 122 10.24 -12.46 -1.32
CA GLY A 122 10.13 -13.32 -0.13
C GLY A 122 10.16 -12.55 1.18
N LEU A 123 9.87 -11.25 1.15
CA LEU A 123 9.93 -10.38 2.34
C LEU A 123 8.66 -10.46 3.18
N VAL A 124 7.57 -10.94 2.59
CA VAL A 124 6.26 -11.07 3.22
C VAL A 124 5.65 -12.41 2.85
N GLU A 125 4.64 -12.82 3.62
CA GLU A 125 3.86 -14.01 3.30
C GLU A 125 2.61 -13.61 2.53
N GLY A 126 2.12 -14.51 1.68
CA GLY A 126 0.84 -14.32 1.01
C GLY A 126 -0.31 -14.52 1.99
N ALA A 127 -1.36 -13.74 1.83
CA ALA A 127 -2.55 -13.84 2.67
C ALA A 127 -3.81 -13.57 1.85
N GLN A 128 -4.91 -14.14 2.30
CA GLN A 128 -6.24 -13.89 1.73
C GLN A 128 -7.12 -13.26 2.80
N TYR A 129 -7.80 -12.23 2.42
CA TYR A 129 -8.69 -11.49 3.32
C TYR A 129 -10.11 -11.42 2.78
#